data_a6abfc843a6005235845b4b55c73387f
#
_entry.id   a6abfc843a6005235845b4b55c73387f
#
_cell.length_a   1.000
_cell.length_b   1.000
_cell.length_c   1.000
_cell.angle_alpha   90.00
_cell.angle_beta   90.00
_cell.angle_gamma   90.00
#
_symmetry.space_group_name_H-M   'P 1'
#
loop_
_entity.id
_entity.type
_entity.pdbx_description
1 polymer ?
#
loop_
_entity_poly.entity_id
_entity_poly.type
_entity_poly.pdbx_seq_one_letter_code
_entity_poly.pdbx_strand_id
1 'polypeptide(L)'
;MKFYLDSADARQWVLPVGCPPVQGVTTNPTLVMQAGLPVSLSGYLKLVSQAGEARFPELMLQLPRADVSEAAQWLEVLLPAAVQARVRLTIKLPCHPDWQPVLREVQAWGVSTLLTGLSNPVQLLWAQAQGASYVAPYVGRLQADGRDVWALIEACVAVQADGLQLLAASIKSADVLSRLIAAGAHAVTVRPELAAELATDPLTLAAMAQFDRDVLTSQDMVL
;
A
#
# COMPACT_ATOMS: atom_id res chain seq x y z
N MET A 1 2.93 -7.40 -10.24
CA MET A 1 2.97 -6.41 -9.12
C MET A 1 1.57 -6.22 -8.56
N LYS A 2 1.41 -6.21 -7.24
CA LYS A 2 0.13 -5.92 -6.57
C LYS A 2 -0.05 -4.41 -6.41
N PHE A 3 -1.31 -3.94 -6.55
CA PHE A 3 -1.64 -2.53 -6.42
C PHE A 3 -2.57 -2.30 -5.22
N TYR A 4 -2.18 -1.39 -4.32
CA TYR A 4 -2.92 -1.01 -3.13
C TYR A 4 -3.22 0.49 -3.14
N LEU A 5 -4.28 0.91 -2.45
CA LEU A 5 -4.58 2.31 -2.19
C LEU A 5 -4.04 2.75 -0.83
N ASP A 6 -3.39 3.91 -0.77
CA ASP A 6 -2.89 4.51 0.48
C ASP A 6 -3.88 5.56 1.00
N SER A 7 -4.97 5.10 1.60
CA SER A 7 -6.03 5.95 2.16
C SER A 7 -6.87 5.20 3.18
N ALA A 8 -7.28 5.87 4.26
CA ALA A 8 -8.28 5.38 5.22
C ALA A 8 -9.69 5.93 4.95
N ASP A 9 -9.87 6.77 3.93
CA ASP A 9 -11.17 7.34 3.56
C ASP A 9 -11.86 6.45 2.53
N ALA A 10 -12.88 5.71 2.96
CA ALA A 10 -13.63 4.80 2.08
C ALA A 10 -14.30 5.50 0.88
N ARG A 11 -14.55 6.80 0.96
CA ARG A 11 -15.08 7.60 -0.16
C ARG A 11 -14.10 7.72 -1.32
N GLN A 12 -12.81 7.58 -1.04
CA GLN A 12 -11.74 7.64 -2.04
C GLN A 12 -11.36 6.27 -2.62
N TRP A 13 -12.00 5.19 -2.17
CA TRP A 13 -11.67 3.84 -2.63
C TRP A 13 -12.32 3.46 -3.96
N VAL A 14 -13.22 4.30 -4.46
CA VAL A 14 -13.81 4.14 -5.79
C VAL A 14 -12.91 4.84 -6.82
N LEU A 15 -12.24 4.04 -7.63
CA LEU A 15 -11.34 4.54 -8.68
C LEU A 15 -12.06 4.59 -10.04
N PRO A 16 -11.63 5.50 -10.94
CA PRO A 16 -12.15 5.54 -12.31
C PRO A 16 -11.83 4.24 -13.08
N VAL A 17 -12.60 4.02 -14.14
CA VAL A 17 -12.32 2.96 -15.12
C VAL A 17 -10.93 3.19 -15.71
N GLY A 18 -10.14 2.11 -15.85
CA GLY A 18 -8.76 2.19 -16.31
C GLY A 18 -7.71 2.01 -15.22
N CYS A 19 -8.09 2.14 -13.94
CA CYS A 19 -7.21 1.75 -12.85
C CYS A 19 -7.04 0.23 -12.78
N PRO A 20 -5.85 -0.26 -12.36
CA PRO A 20 -5.63 -1.70 -12.17
C PRO A 20 -6.50 -2.24 -11.03
N PRO A 21 -6.75 -3.57 -10.99
CA PRO A 21 -7.44 -4.19 -9.87
C PRO A 21 -6.74 -3.90 -8.54
N VAL A 22 -7.49 -3.37 -7.58
CA VAL A 22 -6.99 -3.04 -6.25
C VAL A 22 -6.97 -4.29 -5.38
N GLN A 23 -5.81 -4.64 -4.83
CA GLN A 23 -5.64 -5.78 -3.92
C GLN A 23 -6.07 -5.46 -2.49
N GLY A 24 -6.16 -4.20 -2.15
CA GLY A 24 -6.54 -3.76 -0.83
C GLY A 24 -6.11 -2.34 -0.52
N VAL A 25 -6.17 -2.01 0.75
CA VAL A 25 -5.90 -0.67 1.25
C VAL A 25 -4.81 -0.71 2.30
N THR A 26 -3.88 0.23 2.22
CA THR A 26 -2.91 0.49 3.29
C THR A 26 -3.31 1.74 4.05
N THR A 27 -3.17 1.69 5.36
CA THR A 27 -3.46 2.83 6.23
C THR A 27 -2.27 3.12 7.17
N ASN A 28 -2.36 4.21 7.87
CA ASN A 28 -1.50 4.57 8.99
C ASN A 28 -2.26 5.54 9.90
N PRO A 29 -1.80 5.84 11.13
CA PRO A 29 -2.50 6.72 12.06
C PRO A 29 -2.85 8.08 11.47
N THR A 30 -1.97 8.67 10.66
CA THR A 30 -2.22 9.97 10.02
C THR A 30 -3.39 9.91 9.04
N LEU A 31 -3.43 8.88 8.18
CA LEU A 31 -4.52 8.69 7.22
C LEU A 31 -5.85 8.40 7.93
N VAL A 32 -5.82 7.63 9.03
CA VAL A 32 -7.02 7.37 9.84
C VAL A 32 -7.59 8.67 10.41
N MET A 33 -6.74 9.53 10.97
CA MET A 33 -7.16 10.86 11.46
C MET A 33 -7.68 11.75 10.33
N GLN A 34 -7.02 11.78 9.18
CA GLN A 34 -7.45 12.55 8.00
C GLN A 34 -8.81 12.09 7.45
N ALA A 35 -9.14 10.81 7.59
CA ALA A 35 -10.45 10.26 7.24
C ALA A 35 -11.55 10.56 8.28
N GLY A 36 -11.23 11.28 9.35
CA GLY A 36 -12.16 11.61 10.43
C GLY A 36 -12.47 10.42 11.36
N LEU A 37 -11.61 9.41 11.37
CA LEU A 37 -11.73 8.24 12.24
C LEU A 37 -10.78 8.36 13.45
N PRO A 38 -11.19 7.86 14.64
CA PRO A 38 -10.28 7.79 15.76
C PRO A 38 -9.21 6.73 15.54
N VAL A 39 -7.97 7.00 15.95
CA VAL A 39 -6.88 6.00 16.01
C VAL A 39 -7.10 5.14 17.25
N SER A 40 -8.07 4.24 17.16
CA SER A 40 -8.54 3.36 18.23
C SER A 40 -9.10 2.06 17.66
N LEU A 41 -9.34 1.08 18.51
CA LEU A 41 -9.94 -0.19 18.12
C LEU A 41 -11.28 0.00 17.38
N SER A 42 -12.14 0.94 17.84
CA SER A 42 -13.42 1.22 17.19
C SER A 42 -13.26 1.80 15.78
N GLY A 43 -12.29 2.69 15.58
CA GLY A 43 -11.99 3.23 14.26
C GLY A 43 -11.45 2.16 13.31
N TYR A 44 -10.64 1.24 13.81
CA TYR A 44 -10.09 0.14 13.01
C TYR A 44 -11.13 -0.93 12.68
N LEU A 45 -12.06 -1.22 13.59
CA LEU A 45 -13.23 -2.07 13.29
C LEU A 45 -14.09 -1.47 12.17
N LYS A 46 -14.28 -0.14 12.17
CA LYS A 46 -14.99 0.54 11.08
C LYS A 46 -14.26 0.38 9.74
N LEU A 47 -12.94 0.51 9.71
CA LEU A 47 -12.15 0.27 8.50
C LEU A 47 -12.26 -1.17 8.01
N VAL A 48 -12.28 -2.16 8.90
CA VAL A 48 -12.48 -3.57 8.56
C VAL A 48 -13.86 -3.76 7.89
N SER A 49 -14.93 -3.21 8.48
CA SER A 49 -16.28 -3.27 7.90
C SER A 49 -16.33 -2.64 6.51
N GLN A 50 -15.81 -1.42 6.37
CA GLN A 50 -15.78 -0.69 5.10
C GLN A 50 -14.97 -1.42 4.02
N ALA A 51 -13.84 -2.02 4.38
CA ALA A 51 -13.03 -2.82 3.45
C ALA A 51 -13.78 -4.07 2.96
N GLY A 52 -14.54 -4.72 3.86
CA GLY A 52 -15.44 -5.83 3.51
C GLY A 52 -16.56 -5.42 2.58
N GLU A 53 -17.23 -4.29 2.85
CA GLU A 53 -18.28 -3.71 2.00
C GLU A 53 -17.73 -3.38 0.60
N ALA A 54 -16.53 -2.83 0.52
CA ALA A 54 -15.81 -2.56 -0.72
C ALA A 54 -15.25 -3.82 -1.39
N ARG A 55 -15.36 -4.98 -0.74
CA ARG A 55 -14.85 -6.29 -1.21
C ARG A 55 -13.34 -6.31 -1.47
N PHE A 56 -12.57 -5.58 -0.71
CA PHE A 56 -11.11 -5.65 -0.80
C PHE A 56 -10.58 -6.96 -0.20
N PRO A 57 -9.70 -7.66 -0.91
CA PRO A 57 -9.07 -8.87 -0.40
C PRO A 57 -8.23 -8.65 0.87
N GLU A 58 -7.65 -7.44 1.03
CA GLU A 58 -6.69 -7.16 2.10
C GLU A 58 -6.80 -5.74 2.65
N LEU A 59 -6.65 -5.62 3.96
CA LEU A 59 -6.53 -4.33 4.66
C LEU A 59 -5.26 -4.36 5.52
N MET A 60 -4.42 -3.32 5.38
CA MET A 60 -3.20 -3.17 6.15
C MET A 60 -3.36 -2.05 7.18
N LEU A 61 -3.37 -2.43 8.47
CA LEU A 61 -3.58 -1.54 9.61
C LEU A 61 -2.28 -1.36 10.39
N GLN A 62 -1.91 -0.14 10.71
CA GLN A 62 -0.72 0.14 11.53
C GLN A 62 -1.10 0.28 13.01
N LEU A 63 -0.52 -0.55 13.90
CA LEU A 63 -0.69 -0.39 15.33
C LEU A 63 -0.10 0.94 15.81
N PRO A 64 -0.80 1.65 16.71
CA PRO A 64 -0.39 3.01 17.11
C PRO A 64 0.73 3.04 18.15
N ARG A 65 0.93 1.95 18.92
CA ARG A 65 1.87 1.89 20.04
C ARG A 65 2.64 0.57 20.08
N ALA A 66 3.85 0.63 20.61
CA ALA A 66 4.69 -0.55 20.87
C ALA A 66 4.32 -1.18 22.25
N ASP A 67 3.07 -1.63 22.36
CA ASP A 67 2.53 -2.26 23.57
C ASP A 67 1.99 -3.65 23.21
N VAL A 68 2.60 -4.69 23.80
CA VAL A 68 2.26 -6.10 23.50
C VAL A 68 0.85 -6.45 23.98
N SER A 69 0.48 -5.96 25.18
CA SER A 69 -0.84 -6.25 25.76
C SER A 69 -1.95 -5.57 24.95
N GLU A 70 -1.75 -4.31 24.56
CA GLU A 70 -2.69 -3.60 23.69
C GLU A 70 -2.79 -4.29 22.31
N ALA A 71 -1.66 -4.71 21.74
CA ALA A 71 -1.64 -5.42 20.47
C ALA A 71 -2.44 -6.73 20.52
N ALA A 72 -2.24 -7.55 21.55
CA ALA A 72 -2.99 -8.79 21.75
C ALA A 72 -4.51 -8.53 21.87
N GLN A 73 -4.91 -7.56 22.71
CA GLN A 73 -6.32 -7.17 22.86
C GLN A 73 -6.95 -6.70 21.54
N TRP A 74 -6.21 -5.95 20.73
CA TRP A 74 -6.71 -5.51 19.43
C TRP A 74 -6.84 -6.66 18.45
N LEU A 75 -5.88 -7.57 18.40
CA LEU A 75 -5.94 -8.72 17.50
C LEU A 75 -7.08 -9.67 17.85
N GLU A 76 -7.34 -9.90 19.15
CA GLU A 76 -8.46 -10.71 19.63
C GLU A 76 -9.81 -10.25 19.08
N VAL A 77 -9.97 -8.94 18.87
CA VAL A 77 -11.21 -8.34 18.34
C VAL A 77 -11.17 -8.16 16.83
N LEU A 78 -10.05 -7.69 16.28
CA LEU A 78 -9.94 -7.38 14.86
C LEU A 78 -9.95 -8.61 13.97
N LEU A 79 -9.34 -9.73 14.41
CA LEU A 79 -9.24 -10.92 13.56
C LEU A 79 -10.60 -11.57 13.29
N PRO A 80 -11.45 -11.82 14.31
CA PRO A 80 -12.81 -12.32 14.03
C PRO A 80 -13.63 -11.39 13.16
N ALA A 81 -13.53 -10.06 13.38
CA ALA A 81 -14.23 -9.08 12.55
C ALA A 81 -13.76 -9.13 11.08
N ALA A 82 -12.46 -9.28 10.85
CA ALA A 82 -11.90 -9.39 9.51
C ALA A 82 -12.32 -10.67 8.79
N VAL A 83 -12.36 -11.79 9.51
CA VAL A 83 -12.89 -13.06 8.98
C VAL A 83 -14.36 -12.91 8.56
N GLN A 84 -15.19 -12.29 9.41
CA GLN A 84 -16.59 -12.01 9.09
C GLN A 84 -16.73 -11.10 7.87
N ALA A 85 -15.90 -10.08 7.76
CA ALA A 85 -15.85 -9.16 6.62
C ALA A 85 -15.21 -9.77 5.36
N ARG A 86 -14.62 -10.95 5.44
CA ARG A 86 -13.84 -11.63 4.37
C ARG A 86 -12.65 -10.80 3.89
N VAL A 87 -12.00 -10.11 4.79
CA VAL A 87 -10.82 -9.28 4.55
C VAL A 87 -9.62 -9.90 5.26
N ARG A 88 -8.51 -10.09 4.57
CA ARG A 88 -7.25 -10.48 5.20
C ARG A 88 -6.61 -9.26 5.86
N LEU A 89 -6.24 -9.38 7.12
CA LEU A 89 -5.46 -8.34 7.81
C LEU A 89 -3.97 -8.57 7.63
N THR A 90 -3.26 -7.47 7.37
CA THR A 90 -1.81 -7.36 7.55
C THR A 90 -1.54 -6.25 8.55
N ILE A 91 -0.80 -6.55 9.60
CA ILE A 91 -0.46 -5.57 10.64
C ILE A 91 0.83 -4.86 10.27
N LYS A 92 0.76 -3.53 10.25
CA LYS A 92 1.90 -2.65 9.99
C LYS A 92 2.52 -2.22 11.31
N LEU A 93 3.84 -2.27 11.36
CA LEU A 93 4.65 -1.85 12.50
C LEU A 93 5.81 -0.99 11.99
N PRO A 94 6.26 0.03 12.72
CA PRO A 94 7.51 0.72 12.40
C PRO A 94 8.70 -0.23 12.32
N CYS A 95 9.57 -0.05 11.34
CA CYS A 95 10.78 -0.84 11.18
C CYS A 95 11.86 -0.38 12.18
N HIS A 96 11.65 -0.72 13.45
CA HIS A 96 12.51 -0.33 14.56
C HIS A 96 12.58 -1.44 15.63
N PRO A 97 13.75 -1.70 16.26
CA PRO A 97 13.91 -2.75 17.27
C PRO A 97 12.93 -2.68 18.46
N ASP A 98 12.52 -1.49 18.89
CA ASP A 98 11.54 -1.33 19.98
C ASP A 98 10.20 -1.99 19.69
N TRP A 99 9.89 -2.26 18.42
CA TRP A 99 8.68 -2.95 18.00
C TRP A 99 8.83 -4.46 17.92
N GLN A 100 10.03 -5.01 18.20
CA GLN A 100 10.27 -6.46 18.12
C GLN A 100 9.34 -7.28 19.01
N PRO A 101 9.05 -6.90 20.28
CA PRO A 101 8.12 -7.68 21.12
C PRO A 101 6.70 -7.72 20.52
N VAL A 102 6.21 -6.59 20.00
CA VAL A 102 4.90 -6.52 19.33
C VAL A 102 4.90 -7.30 18.02
N LEU A 103 5.98 -7.27 17.26
CA LEU A 103 6.11 -8.05 16.03
C LEU A 103 5.99 -9.55 16.31
N ARG A 104 6.66 -10.05 17.34
CA ARG A 104 6.56 -11.46 17.75
C ARG A 104 5.15 -11.83 18.21
N GLU A 105 4.49 -10.94 18.94
CA GLU A 105 3.10 -11.14 19.35
C GLU A 105 2.18 -11.27 18.12
N VAL A 106 2.25 -10.33 17.16
CA VAL A 106 1.45 -10.38 15.93
C VAL A 106 1.72 -11.66 15.14
N GLN A 107 2.97 -12.08 15.05
CA GLN A 107 3.35 -13.33 14.37
C GLN A 107 2.83 -14.57 15.08
N ALA A 108 2.78 -14.58 16.41
CA ALA A 108 2.20 -15.68 17.19
C ALA A 108 0.70 -15.90 16.90
N TRP A 109 -0.01 -14.84 16.51
CA TRP A 109 -1.40 -14.92 16.02
C TRP A 109 -1.52 -15.39 14.57
N GLY A 110 -0.41 -15.69 13.89
CA GLY A 110 -0.40 -16.12 12.48
C GLY A 110 -0.74 -15.00 11.48
N VAL A 111 -0.62 -13.74 11.88
CA VAL A 111 -0.97 -12.58 11.06
C VAL A 111 0.24 -12.10 10.25
N SER A 112 0.02 -11.79 8.97
CA SER A 112 1.05 -11.17 8.13
C SER A 112 1.48 -9.81 8.69
N THR A 113 2.78 -9.53 8.61
CA THR A 113 3.37 -8.31 9.13
C THR A 113 4.04 -7.49 8.04
N LEU A 114 3.92 -6.17 8.13
CA LEU A 114 4.61 -5.22 7.27
C LEU A 114 5.42 -4.25 8.12
N LEU A 115 6.74 -4.23 7.93
CA LEU A 115 7.62 -3.27 8.61
C LEU A 115 7.76 -2.01 7.76
N THR A 116 7.15 -0.92 8.25
CA THR A 116 7.03 0.36 7.53
C THR A 116 8.09 1.37 7.97
N GLY A 117 8.43 2.30 7.07
CA GLY A 117 9.45 3.31 7.35
C GLY A 117 10.89 2.78 7.22
N LEU A 118 11.06 1.69 6.49
CA LEU A 118 12.39 1.18 6.14
C LEU A 118 13.19 2.28 5.43
N SER A 119 14.40 2.55 5.89
CA SER A 119 15.21 3.67 5.39
C SER A 119 16.67 3.34 5.13
N ASN A 120 17.13 2.13 5.46
CA ASN A 120 18.52 1.71 5.24
C ASN A 120 18.64 0.18 5.16
N PRO A 121 19.76 -0.36 4.62
CA PRO A 121 19.93 -1.80 4.42
C PRO A 121 20.06 -2.60 5.72
N VAL A 122 20.51 -2.01 6.83
CA VAL A 122 20.57 -2.73 8.11
C VAL A 122 19.18 -3.05 8.62
N GLN A 123 18.21 -2.13 8.46
CA GLN A 123 16.81 -2.40 8.76
C GLN A 123 16.22 -3.48 7.86
N LEU A 124 16.64 -3.56 6.59
CA LEU A 124 16.20 -4.62 5.67
C LEU A 124 16.67 -5.99 6.15
N LEU A 125 17.94 -6.14 6.50
CA LEU A 125 18.48 -7.38 7.05
C LEU A 125 17.81 -7.76 8.37
N TRP A 126 17.54 -6.77 9.23
CA TRP A 126 16.79 -6.98 10.45
C TRP A 126 15.37 -7.48 10.18
N ALA A 127 14.64 -6.85 9.26
CA ALA A 127 13.29 -7.25 8.89
C ALA A 127 13.25 -8.70 8.36
N GLN A 128 14.23 -9.08 7.54
CA GLN A 128 14.39 -10.44 7.03
C GLN A 128 14.63 -11.43 8.16
N ALA A 129 15.57 -11.12 9.06
CA ALA A 129 15.89 -11.96 10.22
C ALA A 129 14.72 -12.12 11.20
N GLN A 130 13.81 -11.14 11.26
CA GLN A 130 12.59 -11.22 12.07
C GLN A 130 11.44 -11.97 11.38
N GLY A 131 11.58 -12.42 10.14
CA GLY A 131 10.53 -13.13 9.40
C GLY A 131 9.32 -12.25 9.06
N ALA A 132 9.52 -10.96 8.81
CA ALA A 132 8.46 -10.08 8.36
C ALA A 132 7.96 -10.50 6.97
N SER A 133 6.65 -10.35 6.70
CA SER A 133 6.07 -10.67 5.39
C SER A 133 6.36 -9.59 4.34
N TYR A 134 6.36 -8.33 4.77
CA TYR A 134 6.59 -7.17 3.91
C TYR A 134 7.51 -6.14 4.55
N VAL A 135 8.21 -5.39 3.70
CA VAL A 135 8.87 -4.12 4.06
C VAL A 135 8.34 -2.99 3.21
N ALA A 136 8.21 -1.79 3.80
CA ALA A 136 7.71 -0.62 3.09
C ALA A 136 8.64 0.59 3.27
N PRO A 137 9.58 0.82 2.34
CA PRO A 137 10.29 2.07 2.22
C PRO A 137 9.36 3.18 1.73
N TYR A 138 9.51 4.37 2.28
CA TYR A 138 8.79 5.56 1.84
C TYR A 138 9.59 6.28 0.75
N VAL A 139 9.43 5.85 -0.51
CA VAL A 139 10.24 6.29 -1.65
C VAL A 139 10.32 7.81 -1.75
N GLY A 140 9.20 8.50 -1.80
CA GLY A 140 9.18 9.96 -1.92
C GLY A 140 9.79 10.69 -0.73
N ARG A 141 9.74 10.13 0.50
CA ARG A 141 10.40 10.73 1.67
C ARG A 141 11.90 10.55 1.62
N LEU A 142 12.38 9.37 1.22
CA LEU A 142 13.80 9.07 1.10
C LEU A 142 14.45 9.91 -0.01
N GLN A 143 13.76 10.12 -1.14
CA GLN A 143 14.20 11.03 -2.20
C GLN A 143 14.31 12.47 -1.69
N ALA A 144 13.30 12.95 -0.95
CA ALA A 144 13.32 14.29 -0.37
C ALA A 144 14.43 14.49 0.67
N ASP A 145 14.86 13.41 1.35
CA ASP A 145 15.98 13.39 2.28
C ASP A 145 17.36 13.23 1.58
N GLY A 146 17.37 13.18 0.23
CA GLY A 146 18.60 13.06 -0.56
C GLY A 146 19.28 11.69 -0.54
N ARG A 147 18.59 10.64 -0.08
CA ARG A 147 19.14 9.28 -0.03
C ARG A 147 19.07 8.59 -1.39
N ASP A 148 20.01 7.70 -1.63
CA ASP A 148 19.93 6.78 -2.78
C ASP A 148 18.85 5.72 -2.51
N VAL A 149 17.61 6.10 -2.82
CA VAL A 149 16.45 5.23 -2.62
C VAL A 149 16.47 4.03 -3.57
N TRP A 150 17.11 4.17 -4.74
CA TRP A 150 17.06 3.11 -5.75
C TRP A 150 17.96 1.95 -5.38
N ALA A 151 19.15 2.20 -4.83
CA ALA A 151 19.98 1.15 -4.26
C ALA A 151 19.25 0.39 -3.13
N LEU A 152 18.47 1.07 -2.29
CA LEU A 152 17.65 0.42 -1.28
C LEU A 152 16.50 -0.41 -1.89
N ILE A 153 15.84 0.10 -2.94
CA ILE A 153 14.78 -0.65 -3.66
C ILE A 153 15.35 -1.92 -4.29
N GLU A 154 16.49 -1.83 -4.97
CA GLU A 154 17.18 -2.98 -5.56
C GLU A 154 17.54 -4.03 -4.50
N ALA A 155 18.05 -3.60 -3.34
CA ALA A 155 18.30 -4.49 -2.21
C ALA A 155 17.01 -5.17 -1.69
N CYS A 156 15.91 -4.43 -1.59
CA CYS A 156 14.62 -5.00 -1.20
C CYS A 156 14.11 -6.03 -2.22
N VAL A 157 14.29 -5.76 -3.51
CA VAL A 157 13.89 -6.69 -4.58
C VAL A 157 14.74 -7.96 -4.53
N ALA A 158 16.04 -7.84 -4.27
CA ALA A 158 16.95 -8.99 -4.21
C ALA A 158 16.55 -10.01 -3.13
N VAL A 159 15.99 -9.58 -2.01
CA VAL A 159 15.57 -10.47 -0.91
C VAL A 159 14.14 -11.00 -1.05
N GLN A 160 13.40 -10.63 -2.10
CA GLN A 160 12.01 -11.11 -2.29
C GLN A 160 11.94 -12.62 -2.49
N ALA A 161 12.96 -13.23 -3.09
CA ALA A 161 13.04 -14.67 -3.27
C ALA A 161 13.08 -15.43 -1.93
N ASP A 162 13.54 -14.81 -0.86
CA ASP A 162 13.61 -15.35 0.49
C ASP A 162 12.33 -15.14 1.32
N GLY A 163 11.26 -14.65 0.67
CA GLY A 163 9.93 -14.51 1.27
C GLY A 163 9.60 -13.13 1.83
N LEU A 164 10.56 -12.21 1.98
CA LEU A 164 10.32 -10.83 2.41
C LEU A 164 9.94 -9.96 1.20
N GLN A 165 8.68 -9.52 1.12
CA GLN A 165 8.14 -8.83 -0.05
C GLN A 165 8.28 -7.30 0.05
N LEU A 166 8.67 -6.65 -1.04
CA LEU A 166 8.69 -5.18 -1.14
C LEU A 166 7.29 -4.64 -1.44
N LEU A 167 6.78 -3.77 -0.57
CA LEU A 167 5.64 -2.90 -0.82
C LEU A 167 6.12 -1.45 -0.79
N ALA A 168 6.37 -0.85 -1.95
CA ALA A 168 6.85 0.53 -2.02
C ALA A 168 5.70 1.52 -1.73
N ALA A 169 5.98 2.50 -0.86
CA ALA A 169 5.01 3.49 -0.40
C ALA A 169 5.50 4.93 -0.67
N SER A 170 4.60 5.91 -0.49
CA SER A 170 4.91 7.32 -0.74
C SER A 170 5.31 7.60 -2.19
N ILE A 171 4.57 7.01 -3.14
CA ILE A 171 4.74 7.22 -4.58
C ILE A 171 4.23 8.61 -4.93
N LYS A 172 5.01 9.38 -5.71
CA LYS A 172 4.73 10.79 -5.99
C LYS A 172 4.53 11.12 -7.48
N SER A 173 4.92 10.21 -8.38
CA SER A 173 4.83 10.44 -9.82
C SER A 173 4.77 9.14 -10.61
N ALA A 174 4.38 9.26 -11.89
CA ALA A 174 4.42 8.18 -12.86
C ALA A 174 5.84 7.61 -13.03
N ASP A 175 6.86 8.46 -13.05
CA ASP A 175 8.26 8.04 -13.23
C ASP A 175 8.71 7.13 -12.08
N VAL A 176 8.38 7.48 -10.83
CA VAL A 176 8.68 6.65 -9.66
C VAL A 176 7.98 5.31 -9.77
N LEU A 177 6.70 5.30 -10.17
CA LEU A 177 5.93 4.07 -10.36
C LEU A 177 6.54 3.20 -11.47
N SER A 178 6.90 3.79 -12.61
CA SER A 178 7.54 3.10 -13.74
C SER A 178 8.87 2.46 -13.35
N ARG A 179 9.70 3.16 -12.59
CA ARG A 179 10.97 2.62 -12.08
C ARG A 179 10.76 1.47 -11.09
N LEU A 180 9.74 1.53 -10.23
CA LEU A 180 9.39 0.44 -9.31
C LEU A 180 8.91 -0.81 -10.06
N ILE A 181 8.13 -0.62 -11.14
CA ILE A 181 7.72 -1.72 -12.02
C ILE A 181 8.96 -2.37 -12.65
N ALA A 182 9.84 -1.56 -13.23
CA ALA A 182 11.06 -2.03 -13.89
C ALA A 182 12.02 -2.72 -12.92
N ALA A 183 12.11 -2.24 -11.68
CA ALA A 183 12.91 -2.87 -10.63
C ALA A 183 12.34 -4.21 -10.14
N GLY A 184 11.09 -4.54 -10.44
CA GLY A 184 10.46 -5.79 -10.00
C GLY A 184 9.87 -5.72 -8.58
N ALA A 185 9.40 -4.57 -8.12
CA ALA A 185 8.72 -4.43 -6.84
C ALA A 185 7.50 -5.38 -6.77
N HIS A 186 7.34 -6.10 -5.65
CA HIS A 186 6.21 -7.01 -5.46
C HIS A 186 4.87 -6.25 -5.42
N ALA A 187 4.85 -5.13 -4.71
CA ALA A 187 3.66 -4.31 -4.52
C ALA A 187 3.99 -2.82 -4.42
N VAL A 188 2.99 -2.01 -4.74
CA VAL A 188 2.99 -0.55 -4.50
C VAL A 188 1.71 -0.14 -3.79
N THR A 189 1.80 0.91 -2.98
CA THR A 189 0.61 1.61 -2.47
C THR A 189 0.63 3.06 -2.91
N VAL A 190 -0.46 3.48 -3.54
CA VAL A 190 -0.59 4.76 -4.25
C VAL A 190 -1.78 5.52 -3.69
N ARG A 191 -1.66 6.83 -3.56
CA ARG A 191 -2.81 7.67 -3.18
C ARG A 191 -3.89 7.61 -4.26
N PRO A 192 -5.17 7.56 -3.87
CA PRO A 192 -6.29 7.51 -4.83
C PRO A 192 -6.26 8.62 -5.88
N GLU A 193 -5.87 9.83 -5.49
CA GLU A 193 -5.78 10.98 -6.40
C GLU A 193 -4.76 10.75 -7.50
N LEU A 194 -3.56 10.27 -7.15
CA LEU A 194 -2.52 9.96 -8.13
C LEU A 194 -2.94 8.77 -9.02
N ALA A 195 -3.58 7.76 -8.45
CA ALA A 195 -4.10 6.64 -9.25
C ALA A 195 -5.13 7.10 -10.28
N ALA A 196 -6.04 7.97 -9.90
CA ALA A 196 -7.05 8.54 -10.79
C ALA A 196 -6.43 9.44 -11.88
N GLU A 197 -5.47 10.28 -11.53
CA GLU A 197 -4.72 11.13 -12.47
C GLU A 197 -4.03 10.29 -13.55
N LEU A 198 -3.32 9.21 -13.14
CA LEU A 198 -2.60 8.35 -14.07
C LEU A 198 -3.52 7.49 -14.96
N ALA A 199 -4.72 7.15 -14.49
CA ALA A 199 -5.69 6.38 -15.26
C ALA A 199 -6.33 7.20 -16.41
N THR A 200 -6.30 8.53 -16.31
CA THR A 200 -6.92 9.45 -17.29
C THR A 200 -5.87 10.39 -17.91
N ASP A 201 -4.74 9.83 -18.30
CA ASP A 201 -3.60 10.60 -18.82
C ASP A 201 -3.98 11.51 -19.99
N PRO A 202 -3.68 12.83 -19.94
CA PRO A 202 -4.08 13.79 -20.96
C PRO A 202 -3.52 13.50 -22.35
N LEU A 203 -2.33 12.89 -22.47
CA LEU A 203 -1.74 12.52 -23.77
C LEU A 203 -2.53 11.42 -24.43
N THR A 204 -3.00 10.43 -23.65
CA THR A 204 -3.87 9.36 -24.15
C THR A 204 -5.20 9.93 -24.65
N LEU A 205 -5.82 10.83 -23.86
CA LEU A 205 -7.07 11.47 -24.27
C LEU A 205 -6.91 12.32 -25.53
N ALA A 206 -5.82 13.05 -25.67
CA ALA A 206 -5.51 13.82 -26.86
C ALA A 206 -5.30 12.92 -28.10
N ALA A 207 -4.63 11.78 -27.94
CA ALA A 207 -4.44 10.80 -29.02
C ALA A 207 -5.78 10.20 -29.46
N MET A 208 -6.65 9.83 -28.53
CA MET A 208 -8.01 9.32 -28.84
C MET A 208 -8.81 10.35 -29.63
N ALA A 209 -8.83 11.60 -29.16
CA ALA A 209 -9.53 12.68 -29.87
C ALA A 209 -8.96 12.98 -31.28
N GLN A 210 -7.66 12.76 -31.48
CA GLN A 210 -7.05 12.85 -32.81
C GLN A 210 -7.52 11.71 -33.72
N PHE A 211 -7.50 10.45 -33.21
CA PHE A 211 -7.95 9.29 -33.99
C PHE A 211 -9.42 9.41 -34.41
N ASP A 212 -10.30 9.92 -33.54
CA ASP A 212 -11.70 10.17 -33.85
C ASP A 212 -11.84 11.18 -35.01
N ARG A 213 -11.05 12.28 -35.00
CA ARG A 213 -11.03 13.27 -36.13
C ARG A 213 -10.54 12.64 -37.42
N ASP A 214 -9.49 11.82 -37.35
CA ASP A 214 -8.90 11.19 -38.55
C ASP A 214 -9.88 10.20 -39.19
N VAL A 215 -10.64 9.46 -38.39
CA VAL A 215 -11.72 8.57 -38.88
C VAL A 215 -12.80 9.35 -39.58
N LEU A 216 -13.28 10.46 -39.01
CA LEU A 216 -14.31 11.31 -39.66
C LEU A 216 -13.80 11.87 -40.98
N THR A 217 -12.58 12.42 -40.99
CA THR A 217 -11.99 12.99 -42.23
C THR A 217 -11.80 11.92 -43.33
N SER A 218 -11.45 10.67 -42.92
CA SER A 218 -11.28 9.60 -43.92
C SER A 218 -12.61 9.15 -44.53
N GLN A 219 -13.72 9.27 -43.85
CA GLN A 219 -15.06 8.97 -44.38
C GLN A 219 -15.48 10.00 -45.41
N ASP A 220 -15.14 11.27 -45.18
CA ASP A 220 -15.43 12.34 -46.15
C ASP A 220 -14.57 12.26 -47.44
N MET A 221 -13.46 11.54 -47.42
CA MET A 221 -12.59 11.33 -48.60
C MET A 221 -13.09 10.23 -49.56
N VAL A 222 -14.08 9.45 -49.15
CA VAL A 222 -14.62 8.30 -49.89
C VAL A 222 -15.92 8.67 -50.63
N LEU A 223 -16.46 9.86 -50.40
CA LEU A 223 -17.61 10.44 -51.10
C LEU A 223 -17.18 11.39 -52.20
#